data_8ffe496c844187c3c92622e9355eea92
#
_entry.id   8ffe496c844187c3c92622e9355eea92
#
_cell.length_a   1.000
_cell.length_b   1.000
_cell.length_c   1.000
_cell.angle_alpha   90.00
_cell.angle_beta   90.00
_cell.angle_gamma   90.00
#
_symmetry.space_group_name_H-M   'P 1'
#
loop_
_entity.id
_entity.type
_entity.pdbx_description
1 polymer ?
#
loop_
_entity_poly.entity_id
_entity_poly.type
_entity_poly.pdbx_seq_one_letter_code
_entity_poly.pdbx_strand_id
1 'polypeptide(L)'
;MSISDDLGIYIGSATAYGCIRKRGIVFCEPALVAVEPETGRILNAGFEAEELLKHAKIHSRGVYPLADGRLTDYPTFERLVRHVIKRICGTRIFKPRVALCLPDGFTNVECRAAEEAVLSAGGRSVAIVSKMLAAGYGVGVKPDDAQGKMIIHLGGGCTAYAFLASGNVILSETSNLSQNNINRMIYDYIRDKYDMIISGETAESIKNNLGCFYPRDFNLKMNITGKHVTDGTPAYLTVDSNEIYGVMQPAADEFLQMLAKVLKKIPAHFLKAIAKDGVVLTGGGSLLYGIEKLIFKNFSLPAVLDKNAERSVADGFCLMLYSKKLFKQSE
;
A
#
# COMPACT_ATOMS: atom_id res chain seq x y z
N MET A 1 -12.24 31.81 -4.01
CA MET A 1 -11.83 30.48 -3.49
C MET A 1 -12.91 30.00 -2.54
N SER A 2 -13.47 28.80 -2.76
CA SER A 2 -14.53 28.27 -1.90
C SER A 2 -14.02 28.10 -0.46
N ILE A 3 -14.83 28.49 0.52
CA ILE A 3 -14.47 28.64 1.93
C ILE A 3 -14.18 27.32 2.66
N SER A 4 -14.42 26.16 2.02
CA SER A 4 -14.10 24.83 2.55
C SER A 4 -13.84 23.85 1.41
N ASP A 5 -12.59 23.74 1.00
CA ASP A 5 -12.22 22.66 0.10
C ASP A 5 -12.22 21.33 0.89
N ASP A 6 -12.95 20.33 0.38
CA ASP A 6 -12.92 18.98 0.91
C ASP A 6 -11.54 18.38 0.62
N LEU A 7 -10.88 17.92 1.66
CA LEU A 7 -9.56 17.32 1.61
C LEU A 7 -9.68 15.79 1.71
N GLY A 8 -9.05 15.07 0.81
CA GLY A 8 -8.84 13.62 0.93
C GLY A 8 -7.43 13.33 1.39
N ILE A 9 -7.28 12.43 2.36
CA ILE A 9 -6.00 11.91 2.83
C ILE A 9 -6.02 10.40 2.71
N TYR A 10 -5.06 9.84 1.99
CA TYR A 10 -4.78 8.41 1.95
C TYR A 10 -3.37 8.18 2.47
N ILE A 11 -3.26 7.36 3.52
CA ILE A 11 -1.98 6.93 4.08
C ILE A 11 -1.83 5.44 3.79
N GLY A 12 -0.89 5.10 2.93
CA GLY A 12 -0.43 3.74 2.70
C GLY A 12 0.75 3.39 3.60
N SER A 13 1.23 2.14 3.53
CA SER A 13 2.41 1.70 4.29
C SER A 13 3.73 2.25 3.74
N ALA A 14 3.75 2.79 2.52
CA ALA A 14 4.95 3.38 1.91
C ALA A 14 4.76 4.85 1.55
N THR A 15 3.57 5.24 1.09
CA THR A 15 3.30 6.57 0.52
C THR A 15 2.03 7.16 1.10
N ALA A 16 2.06 8.46 1.38
CA ALA A 16 0.90 9.27 1.76
C ALA A 16 0.49 10.16 0.59
N TYR A 17 -0.81 10.20 0.31
CA TYR A 17 -1.41 11.04 -0.72
C TYR A 17 -2.40 12.02 -0.11
N GLY A 18 -2.42 13.23 -0.68
CA GLY A 18 -3.42 14.24 -0.37
C GLY A 18 -4.12 14.71 -1.64
N CYS A 19 -5.44 14.76 -1.59
CA CYS A 19 -6.29 15.16 -2.71
C CYS A 19 -7.15 16.35 -2.30
N ILE A 20 -7.38 17.27 -3.24
CA ILE A 20 -8.38 18.33 -3.08
C ILE A 20 -9.48 18.08 -4.12
N ARG A 21 -10.75 18.20 -3.67
CA ARG A 21 -11.89 18.13 -4.57
C ARG A 21 -11.71 19.11 -5.74
N LYS A 22 -11.92 18.64 -6.97
CA LYS A 22 -11.73 19.38 -8.24
C LYS A 22 -10.29 19.70 -8.64
N ARG A 23 -9.27 19.35 -7.81
CA ARG A 23 -7.86 19.57 -8.15
C ARG A 23 -7.06 18.26 -8.29
N GLY A 24 -7.65 17.14 -7.85
CA GLY A 24 -6.99 15.85 -7.88
C GLY A 24 -5.92 15.70 -6.80
N ILE A 25 -4.92 14.86 -7.05
CA ILE A 25 -3.78 14.65 -6.15
C ILE A 25 -2.91 15.91 -6.16
N VAL A 26 -2.70 16.50 -4.98
CA VAL A 26 -1.90 17.71 -4.77
C VAL A 26 -0.74 17.50 -3.81
N PHE A 27 -0.66 16.30 -3.21
CA PHE A 27 0.38 15.90 -2.28
C PHE A 27 0.69 14.42 -2.48
N CYS A 28 1.98 14.08 -2.52
CA CYS A 28 2.49 12.72 -2.60
C CYS A 28 3.90 12.70 -1.97
N GLU A 29 4.03 12.10 -0.79
CA GLU A 29 5.29 11.99 -0.05
C GLU A 29 5.40 10.61 0.60
N PRO A 30 6.61 10.16 1.02
CA PRO A 30 6.76 8.96 1.82
C PRO A 30 5.90 8.99 3.09
N ALA A 31 5.25 7.88 3.43
CA ALA A 31 4.50 7.73 4.68
C ALA A 31 5.45 7.48 5.86
N LEU A 32 6.51 8.28 5.96
CA LEU A 32 7.66 8.11 6.83
C LEU A 32 7.74 9.25 7.85
N VAL A 33 8.05 8.90 9.10
CA VAL A 33 8.29 9.84 10.19
C VAL A 33 9.65 9.54 10.81
N ALA A 34 10.51 10.54 10.94
CA ALA A 34 11.79 10.43 11.62
C ALA A 34 11.60 10.69 13.11
N VAL A 35 12.09 9.78 13.95
CA VAL A 35 12.04 9.87 15.41
C VAL A 35 13.43 9.71 16.01
N GLU A 36 13.66 10.36 17.14
CA GLU A 36 14.85 10.19 17.97
C GLU A 36 14.72 8.87 18.75
N PRO A 37 15.64 7.90 18.62
CA PRO A 37 15.46 6.57 19.18
C PRO A 37 15.34 6.53 20.70
N GLU A 38 16.09 7.37 21.42
CA GLU A 38 16.15 7.37 22.88
C GLU A 38 14.92 7.99 23.52
N THR A 39 14.38 9.06 22.93
CA THR A 39 13.28 9.83 23.53
C THR A 39 11.93 9.57 22.89
N GLY A 40 11.92 8.96 21.69
CA GLY A 40 10.73 8.85 20.87
C GLY A 40 10.25 10.18 20.29
N ARG A 41 11.03 11.26 20.45
CA ARG A 41 10.66 12.59 19.94
C ARG A 41 10.58 12.58 18.42
N ILE A 42 9.45 13.05 17.91
CA ILE A 42 9.20 13.18 16.47
C ILE A 42 9.99 14.38 15.93
N LEU A 43 10.81 14.13 14.92
CA LEU A 43 11.66 15.12 14.27
C LEU A 43 10.98 15.70 13.03
N ASN A 44 10.80 14.89 12.01
CA ASN A 44 10.22 15.31 10.71
C ASN A 44 9.29 14.23 10.15
N ALA A 45 8.56 14.56 9.06
CA ALA A 45 7.69 13.64 8.33
C ALA A 45 7.83 13.84 6.81
N GLY A 46 7.46 12.83 6.03
CA GLY A 46 7.51 12.87 4.57
C GLY A 46 8.95 12.94 4.03
N PHE A 47 9.15 13.71 2.97
CA PHE A 47 10.49 13.91 2.38
C PHE A 47 11.49 14.52 3.34
N GLU A 48 11.04 15.39 4.26
CA GLU A 48 11.94 15.97 5.26
C GLU A 48 12.47 14.90 6.24
N ALA A 49 11.67 13.87 6.53
CA ALA A 49 12.12 12.73 7.33
C ALA A 49 13.11 11.86 6.53
N GLU A 50 12.84 11.60 5.26
CA GLU A 50 13.73 10.84 4.39
C GLU A 50 15.10 11.49 4.25
N GLU A 51 15.14 12.81 4.03
CA GLU A 51 16.40 13.57 3.98
C GLU A 51 17.16 13.51 5.30
N LEU A 52 16.45 13.66 6.43
CA LEU A 52 17.07 13.58 7.76
C LEU A 52 17.76 12.23 8.00
N LEU A 53 17.12 11.13 7.57
CA LEU A 53 17.66 9.77 7.73
C LEU A 53 18.92 9.50 6.89
N LYS A 54 19.13 10.24 5.80
CA LYS A 54 20.35 10.16 4.98
C LYS A 54 21.55 10.81 5.67
N HIS A 55 21.32 11.69 6.65
CA HIS A 55 22.39 12.42 7.36
C HIS A 55 22.86 11.66 8.60
N ALA A 56 24.02 10.99 8.51
CA ALA A 56 24.60 10.18 9.58
C ALA A 56 24.90 10.93 10.91
N LYS A 57 24.86 12.27 10.92
CA LYS A 57 25.14 13.09 12.11
C LYS A 57 23.96 13.20 13.09
N ILE A 58 22.75 12.86 12.65
CA ILE A 58 21.55 12.95 13.46
C ILE A 58 21.11 11.53 13.80
N HIS A 59 21.18 11.20 15.10
CA HIS A 59 20.72 9.91 15.58
C HIS A 59 19.19 9.86 15.43
N SER A 60 18.71 9.24 14.35
CA SER A 60 17.27 9.17 14.02
C SER A 60 16.92 7.82 13.43
N ARG A 61 15.67 7.42 13.63
CA ARG A 61 15.07 6.19 13.11
C ARG A 61 13.83 6.54 12.31
N GLY A 62 13.66 5.89 11.15
CA GLY A 62 12.43 5.97 10.36
C GLY A 62 11.32 5.09 10.92
N VAL A 63 10.12 5.63 11.04
CA VAL A 63 8.91 4.90 11.45
C VAL A 63 7.83 5.10 10.40
N TYR A 64 7.28 3.98 9.93
CA TYR A 64 6.07 3.95 9.11
C TYR A 64 4.88 3.68 10.04
N PRO A 65 3.91 4.61 10.16
CA PRO A 65 2.82 4.48 11.14
C PRO A 65 1.84 3.35 10.81
N LEU A 66 1.84 2.87 9.55
CA LEU A 66 1.05 1.73 9.12
C LEU A 66 1.97 0.58 8.68
N ALA A 67 1.85 -0.57 9.32
CA ALA A 67 2.49 -1.82 8.93
C ALA A 67 1.45 -2.95 8.92
N ASP A 68 1.60 -3.90 8.00
CA ASP A 68 0.74 -5.08 7.87
C ASP A 68 -0.77 -4.74 7.79
N GLY A 69 -1.09 -3.59 7.18
CA GLY A 69 -2.46 -3.09 7.06
C GLY A 69 -3.08 -2.60 8.38
N ARG A 70 -2.28 -2.36 9.42
CA ARG A 70 -2.70 -1.96 10.76
C ARG A 70 -2.04 -0.65 11.19
N LEU A 71 -2.68 0.06 12.10
CA LEU A 71 -2.09 1.22 12.77
C LEU A 71 -1.14 0.75 13.88
N THR A 72 0.16 0.93 13.68
CA THR A 72 1.20 0.44 14.59
C THR A 72 1.74 1.52 15.53
N ASP A 73 1.68 2.78 15.13
CA ASP A 73 2.20 3.91 15.91
C ASP A 73 1.30 5.14 15.76
N TYR A 74 0.47 5.41 16.76
CA TYR A 74 -0.48 6.52 16.74
C TYR A 74 0.20 7.90 16.71
N PRO A 75 1.21 8.21 17.55
CA PRO A 75 1.87 9.52 17.51
C PRO A 75 2.47 9.87 16.14
N THR A 76 3.11 8.92 15.49
CA THR A 76 3.68 9.13 14.16
C THR A 76 2.60 9.24 13.09
N PHE A 77 1.48 8.50 13.24
CA PHE A 77 0.31 8.63 12.34
C PHE A 77 -0.31 10.03 12.44
N GLU A 78 -0.58 10.51 13.65
CA GLU A 78 -1.10 11.88 13.86
C GLU A 78 -0.14 12.93 13.29
N ARG A 79 1.17 12.77 13.50
CA ARG A 79 2.18 13.66 12.95
C ARG A 79 2.15 13.70 11.43
N LEU A 80 2.04 12.54 10.79
CA LEU A 80 1.97 12.44 9.33
C LEU A 80 0.69 13.09 8.79
N VAL A 81 -0.46 12.82 9.42
CA VAL A 81 -1.74 13.48 9.07
C VAL A 81 -1.63 15.00 9.20
N ARG A 82 -1.05 15.49 10.29
CA ARG A 82 -0.81 16.93 10.53
C ARG A 82 0.13 17.52 9.47
N HIS A 83 1.17 16.79 9.08
CA HIS A 83 2.08 17.19 8.01
C HIS A 83 1.32 17.34 6.67
N VAL A 84 0.51 16.36 6.28
CA VAL A 84 -0.31 16.42 5.06
C VAL A 84 -1.26 17.61 5.07
N ILE A 85 -2.02 17.81 6.17
CA ILE A 85 -2.95 18.93 6.30
C ILE A 85 -2.22 20.26 6.21
N LYS A 86 -1.10 20.42 6.91
CA LYS A 86 -0.29 21.65 6.91
C LYS A 86 0.28 21.95 5.52
N ARG A 87 0.79 20.95 4.83
CA ARG A 87 1.39 21.12 3.48
C ARG A 87 0.34 21.53 2.44
N ILE A 88 -0.88 21.01 2.56
CA ILE A 88 -1.94 21.28 1.58
C ILE A 88 -2.70 22.56 1.93
N CYS A 89 -3.06 22.73 3.20
CA CYS A 89 -3.92 23.84 3.64
C CYS A 89 -3.14 25.10 4.08
N GLY A 90 -1.86 24.96 4.43
CA GLY A 90 -1.08 26.07 4.99
C GLY A 90 -1.68 26.57 6.31
N THR A 91 -1.61 27.90 6.55
CA THR A 91 -2.12 28.58 7.75
C THR A 91 -3.56 29.06 7.58
N ARG A 92 -4.44 28.22 7.02
CA ARG A 92 -5.85 28.62 6.80
C ARG A 92 -6.63 28.76 8.10
N ILE A 93 -7.50 29.79 8.15
CA ILE A 93 -8.41 30.05 9.29
C ILE A 93 -9.53 29.00 9.35
N PHE A 94 -9.99 28.50 8.19
CA PHE A 94 -11.06 27.51 8.10
C PHE A 94 -10.52 26.09 8.00
N LYS A 95 -10.91 25.27 8.99
CA LYS A 95 -10.56 23.85 9.05
C LYS A 95 -11.25 23.05 7.92
N PRO A 96 -10.54 22.19 7.17
CA PRO A 96 -11.15 21.38 6.10
C PRO A 96 -12.04 20.26 6.66
N ARG A 97 -13.04 19.84 5.86
CA ARG A 97 -13.61 18.51 6.02
C ARG A 97 -12.64 17.50 5.40
N VAL A 98 -12.37 16.42 6.10
CA VAL A 98 -11.38 15.44 5.66
C VAL A 98 -12.05 14.10 5.37
N ALA A 99 -11.90 13.59 4.16
CA ALA A 99 -12.10 12.17 3.89
C ALA A 99 -10.78 11.46 4.17
N LEU A 100 -10.82 10.38 4.96
CA LEU A 100 -9.65 9.59 5.32
C LEU A 100 -9.79 8.18 4.75
N CYS A 101 -8.92 7.80 3.81
CA CYS A 101 -8.90 6.47 3.23
C CYS A 101 -8.05 5.53 4.09
N LEU A 102 -8.68 4.48 4.62
CA LEU A 102 -8.06 3.51 5.53
C LEU A 102 -8.12 2.09 4.96
N PRO A 103 -7.19 1.19 5.37
CA PRO A 103 -7.27 -0.23 5.10
C PRO A 103 -8.57 -0.85 5.63
N ASP A 104 -9.16 -1.77 4.85
CA ASP A 104 -10.44 -2.43 5.20
C ASP A 104 -10.34 -3.35 6.42
N GLY A 105 -9.11 -3.73 6.82
CA GLY A 105 -8.85 -4.54 8.01
C GLY A 105 -8.79 -3.77 9.33
N PHE A 106 -8.96 -2.43 9.32
CA PHE A 106 -8.95 -1.63 10.55
C PHE A 106 -10.11 -2.01 11.48
N THR A 107 -9.81 -2.15 12.76
CA THR A 107 -10.81 -2.29 13.81
C THR A 107 -11.53 -0.97 14.09
N ASN A 108 -12.67 -1.03 14.76
CA ASN A 108 -13.38 0.18 15.20
C ASN A 108 -12.52 1.09 16.09
N VAL A 109 -11.60 0.50 16.88
CA VAL A 109 -10.66 1.27 17.72
C VAL A 109 -9.65 2.01 16.86
N GLU A 110 -9.06 1.36 15.86
CA GLU A 110 -8.12 2.00 14.93
C GLU A 110 -8.80 3.08 14.08
N CYS A 111 -10.03 2.84 13.64
CA CYS A 111 -10.81 3.85 12.92
C CYS A 111 -11.03 5.10 13.79
N ARG A 112 -11.44 4.94 15.05
CA ARG A 112 -11.61 6.06 15.98
C ARG A 112 -10.30 6.78 16.26
N ALA A 113 -9.21 6.06 16.48
CA ALA A 113 -7.88 6.65 16.66
C ALA A 113 -7.48 7.48 15.42
N ALA A 114 -7.73 6.97 14.22
CA ALA A 114 -7.44 7.68 12.98
C ALA A 114 -8.32 8.94 12.80
N GLU A 115 -9.60 8.89 13.19
CA GLU A 115 -10.49 10.07 13.23
C GLU A 115 -9.97 11.12 14.21
N GLU A 116 -9.62 10.73 15.43
CA GLU A 116 -9.04 11.61 16.45
C GLU A 116 -7.76 12.28 15.96
N ALA A 117 -6.87 11.51 15.30
CA ALA A 117 -5.65 12.05 14.71
C ALA A 117 -5.93 13.17 13.69
N VAL A 118 -6.95 13.01 12.85
CA VAL A 118 -7.35 14.05 11.87
C VAL A 118 -7.93 15.30 12.58
N LEU A 119 -8.79 15.10 13.58
CA LEU A 119 -9.39 16.22 14.34
C LEU A 119 -8.31 16.99 15.10
N SER A 120 -7.38 16.30 15.78
CA SER A 120 -6.23 16.88 16.47
C SER A 120 -5.28 17.59 15.52
N ALA A 121 -5.13 17.09 14.30
CA ALA A 121 -4.31 17.69 13.27
C ALA A 121 -4.93 18.94 12.62
N GLY A 122 -6.19 19.29 12.96
CA GLY A 122 -6.86 20.49 12.49
C GLY A 122 -7.97 20.25 11.46
N GLY A 123 -8.41 19.00 11.26
CA GLY A 123 -9.63 18.69 10.52
C GLY A 123 -10.89 19.20 11.27
N ARG A 124 -11.95 19.52 10.54
CA ARG A 124 -13.25 19.92 11.12
C ARG A 124 -14.17 18.72 11.34
N SER A 125 -14.21 17.83 10.39
CA SER A 125 -14.97 16.58 10.42
C SER A 125 -14.27 15.54 9.58
N VAL A 126 -14.53 14.26 9.85
CA VAL A 126 -13.87 13.12 9.18
C VAL A 126 -14.94 12.22 8.58
N ALA A 127 -14.69 11.75 7.36
CA ALA A 127 -15.42 10.66 6.74
C ALA A 127 -14.42 9.54 6.39
N ILE A 128 -14.61 8.35 6.94
CA ILE A 128 -13.76 7.20 6.61
C ILE A 128 -14.20 6.58 5.28
N VAL A 129 -13.22 6.22 4.47
CA VAL A 129 -13.39 5.58 3.16
C VAL A 129 -12.61 4.28 3.13
N SER A 130 -13.23 3.21 2.67
CA SER A 130 -12.59 1.93 2.42
C SER A 130 -11.53 2.05 1.32
N LYS A 131 -10.33 1.55 1.59
CA LYS A 131 -9.23 1.48 0.61
C LYS A 131 -9.62 0.65 -0.62
N MET A 132 -10.31 -0.47 -0.43
CA MET A 132 -10.70 -1.33 -1.54
C MET A 132 -11.84 -0.73 -2.36
N LEU A 133 -12.72 0.05 -1.74
CA LEU A 133 -13.71 0.83 -2.49
C LEU A 133 -13.01 1.89 -3.35
N ALA A 134 -12.04 2.59 -2.78
CA ALA A 134 -11.22 3.55 -3.52
C ALA A 134 -10.47 2.89 -4.69
N ALA A 135 -9.82 1.73 -4.47
CA ALA A 135 -9.19 0.96 -5.53
C ALA A 135 -10.19 0.62 -6.65
N GLY A 136 -11.41 0.22 -6.28
CA GLY A 136 -12.49 -0.07 -7.23
C GLY A 136 -12.82 1.11 -8.15
N TYR A 137 -13.00 2.29 -7.57
CA TYR A 137 -13.22 3.50 -8.37
C TYR A 137 -12.03 3.82 -9.27
N GLY A 138 -10.82 3.58 -8.80
CA GLY A 138 -9.58 3.80 -9.58
C GLY A 138 -9.50 2.91 -10.82
N VAL A 139 -9.94 1.65 -10.72
CA VAL A 139 -9.99 0.73 -11.86
C VAL A 139 -11.31 0.80 -12.65
N GLY A 140 -12.13 1.84 -12.41
CA GLY A 140 -13.32 2.15 -13.18
C GLY A 140 -14.57 1.35 -12.79
N VAL A 141 -14.65 0.78 -11.58
CA VAL A 141 -15.92 0.24 -11.04
C VAL A 141 -16.90 1.39 -10.83
N LYS A 142 -18.08 1.26 -11.42
CA LYS A 142 -19.14 2.27 -11.28
C LYS A 142 -20.12 1.90 -10.18
N PRO A 143 -20.80 2.91 -9.57
CA PRO A 143 -21.79 2.67 -8.51
C PRO A 143 -23.00 1.80 -8.94
N ASP A 144 -23.30 1.78 -10.22
CA ASP A 144 -24.39 1.03 -10.85
C ASP A 144 -23.97 -0.32 -11.46
N ASP A 145 -22.68 -0.70 -11.33
CA ASP A 145 -22.17 -1.98 -11.83
C ASP A 145 -22.63 -3.14 -10.94
N ALA A 146 -23.75 -3.75 -11.33
CA ALA A 146 -24.35 -4.86 -10.62
C ALA A 146 -23.61 -6.21 -10.83
N GLN A 147 -22.81 -6.34 -11.90
CA GLN A 147 -22.05 -7.56 -12.15
C GLN A 147 -20.87 -7.72 -11.20
N GLY A 148 -20.34 -6.59 -10.76
CA GLY A 148 -19.23 -6.50 -9.83
C GLY A 148 -17.87 -6.84 -10.44
N LYS A 149 -16.83 -6.60 -9.65
CA LYS A 149 -15.43 -6.91 -10.02
C LYS A 149 -14.65 -7.46 -8.85
N MET A 150 -13.80 -8.45 -9.14
CA MET A 150 -12.79 -8.94 -8.19
C MET A 150 -11.52 -8.10 -8.35
N ILE A 151 -11.04 -7.53 -7.24
CA ILE A 151 -9.83 -6.70 -7.20
C ILE A 151 -8.86 -7.29 -6.19
N ILE A 152 -7.60 -7.38 -6.56
CA ILE A 152 -6.51 -7.72 -5.65
C ILE A 152 -5.55 -6.54 -5.63
N HIS A 153 -5.31 -6.00 -4.44
CA HIS A 153 -4.35 -4.90 -4.25
C HIS A 153 -3.13 -5.40 -3.49
N LEU A 154 -2.00 -5.54 -4.20
CA LEU A 154 -0.72 -5.94 -3.60
C LEU A 154 0.03 -4.69 -3.13
N GLY A 155 -0.16 -4.34 -1.87
CA GLY A 155 0.41 -3.14 -1.25
C GLY A 155 1.78 -3.36 -0.59
N GLY A 156 2.36 -2.27 -0.08
CA GLY A 156 3.62 -2.29 0.68
C GLY A 156 3.50 -3.06 2.00
N GLY A 157 2.40 -2.90 2.74
CA GLY A 157 2.21 -3.49 4.07
C GLY A 157 1.22 -4.66 4.13
N CYS A 158 0.36 -4.85 3.13
CA CYS A 158 -0.57 -5.99 3.08
C CYS A 158 -1.10 -6.19 1.66
N THR A 159 -1.58 -7.40 1.37
CA THR A 159 -2.38 -7.68 0.18
C THR A 159 -3.85 -7.75 0.56
N ALA A 160 -4.68 -6.99 -0.13
CA ALA A 160 -6.13 -6.97 0.05
C ALA A 160 -6.84 -7.56 -1.16
N TYR A 161 -7.84 -8.37 -0.89
CA TYR A 161 -8.68 -9.07 -1.87
C TYR A 161 -10.11 -8.59 -1.67
N ALA A 162 -10.73 -8.02 -2.67
CA ALA A 162 -12.10 -7.54 -2.53
C ALA A 162 -12.95 -7.87 -3.76
N PHE A 163 -14.22 -8.17 -3.50
CA PHE A 163 -15.24 -8.21 -4.51
C PHE A 163 -16.20 -7.02 -4.31
N LEU A 164 -16.32 -6.20 -5.35
CA LEU A 164 -17.16 -5.01 -5.34
C LEU A 164 -18.32 -5.17 -6.32
N ALA A 165 -19.52 -4.78 -5.90
CA ALA A 165 -20.69 -4.71 -6.78
C ALA A 165 -21.62 -3.57 -6.32
N SER A 166 -22.32 -2.95 -7.26
CA SER A 166 -23.29 -1.86 -7.00
C SER A 166 -22.70 -0.73 -6.11
N GLY A 167 -21.43 -0.39 -6.35
CA GLY A 167 -20.74 0.67 -5.61
C GLY A 167 -20.37 0.36 -4.16
N ASN A 168 -20.46 -0.92 -3.76
CA ASN A 168 -20.16 -1.37 -2.39
C ASN A 168 -19.10 -2.47 -2.40
N VAL A 169 -18.37 -2.59 -1.29
CA VAL A 169 -17.53 -3.74 -1.00
C VAL A 169 -18.42 -4.86 -0.45
N ILE A 170 -18.62 -5.91 -1.24
CA ILE A 170 -19.43 -7.08 -0.85
C ILE A 170 -18.63 -8.02 0.04
N LEU A 171 -17.35 -8.18 -0.27
CA LEU A 171 -16.39 -9.00 0.46
C LEU A 171 -15.03 -8.33 0.42
N SER A 172 -14.36 -8.26 1.55
CA SER A 172 -12.95 -7.87 1.64
C SER A 172 -12.22 -8.76 2.63
N GLU A 173 -11.05 -9.23 2.23
CA GLU A 173 -10.12 -10.00 3.05
C GLU A 173 -8.72 -9.45 2.87
N THR A 174 -7.91 -9.51 3.92
CA THR A 174 -6.51 -9.09 3.86
C THR A 174 -5.59 -10.23 4.28
N SER A 175 -4.41 -10.32 3.67
CA SER A 175 -3.32 -11.16 4.13
C SER A 175 -2.11 -10.28 4.51
N ASN A 176 -1.26 -10.81 5.36
CA ASN A 176 -0.01 -10.16 5.73
C ASN A 176 1.03 -10.20 4.60
N LEU A 177 0.77 -10.95 3.53
CA LEU A 177 1.62 -10.93 2.35
C LEU A 177 1.74 -9.50 1.83
N SER A 178 2.96 -8.99 1.78
CA SER A 178 3.23 -7.61 1.42
C SER A 178 4.56 -7.48 0.69
N GLN A 179 4.75 -6.35 0.03
CA GLN A 179 6.04 -6.06 -0.61
C GLN A 179 7.18 -5.97 0.40
N ASN A 180 6.89 -5.45 1.60
CA ASN A 180 7.88 -5.36 2.69
C ASN A 180 8.26 -6.76 3.20
N ASN A 181 7.31 -7.70 3.30
CA ASN A 181 7.59 -9.07 3.71
C ASN A 181 8.44 -9.78 2.67
N ILE A 182 8.17 -9.57 1.38
CA ILE A 182 9.00 -10.13 0.29
C ILE A 182 10.42 -9.54 0.35
N ASN A 183 10.56 -8.22 0.56
CA ASN A 183 11.88 -7.59 0.73
C ASN A 183 12.64 -8.23 1.91
N ARG A 184 11.95 -8.50 3.02
CA ARG A 184 12.54 -9.15 4.20
C ARG A 184 12.96 -10.60 3.90
N MET A 185 12.14 -11.38 3.19
CA MET A 185 12.50 -12.75 2.77
C MET A 185 13.79 -12.75 1.93
N ILE A 186 13.92 -11.82 0.99
CA ILE A 186 15.12 -11.67 0.17
C ILE A 186 16.32 -11.25 1.04
N TYR A 187 16.14 -10.28 1.94
CA TYR A 187 17.18 -9.85 2.86
C TYR A 187 17.69 -11.01 3.72
N ASP A 188 16.78 -11.74 4.38
CA ASP A 188 17.12 -12.87 5.25
C ASP A 188 17.83 -13.97 4.46
N TYR A 189 17.36 -14.30 3.24
CA TYR A 189 18.01 -15.28 2.37
C TYR A 189 19.44 -14.89 2.00
N ILE A 190 19.69 -13.63 1.61
CA ILE A 190 21.04 -13.16 1.27
C ILE A 190 21.96 -13.22 2.49
N ARG A 191 21.45 -12.80 3.67
CA ARG A 191 22.20 -12.88 4.92
C ARG A 191 22.58 -14.32 5.26
N ASP A 192 21.61 -15.23 5.22
CA ASP A 192 21.79 -16.59 5.73
C ASP A 192 22.60 -17.48 4.78
N LYS A 193 22.47 -17.25 3.46
CA LYS A 193 23.19 -18.07 2.46
C LYS A 193 24.58 -17.54 2.14
N TYR A 194 24.76 -16.21 2.11
CA TYR A 194 25.96 -15.57 1.62
C TYR A 194 26.74 -14.82 2.70
N ASP A 195 26.30 -14.88 3.96
CA ASP A 195 26.91 -14.17 5.08
C ASP A 195 27.05 -12.66 4.80
N MET A 196 26.03 -12.08 4.14
CA MET A 196 26.08 -10.72 3.62
C MET A 196 24.86 -9.91 4.03
N ILE A 197 25.08 -8.73 4.63
CA ILE A 197 24.07 -7.73 4.95
C ILE A 197 23.91 -6.79 3.76
N ILE A 198 22.69 -6.64 3.26
CA ILE A 198 22.32 -5.69 2.22
C ILE A 198 21.41 -4.59 2.79
N SER A 199 21.26 -3.47 2.09
CA SER A 199 20.26 -2.45 2.48
C SER A 199 18.85 -2.88 2.09
N GLY A 200 17.84 -2.26 2.74
CA GLY A 200 16.43 -2.45 2.33
C GLY A 200 16.17 -2.04 0.88
N GLU A 201 16.83 -0.99 0.42
CA GLU A 201 16.77 -0.54 -0.99
C GLU A 201 17.36 -1.58 -1.94
N THR A 202 18.46 -2.25 -1.54
CA THR A 202 19.03 -3.36 -2.33
C THR A 202 18.07 -4.54 -2.39
N ALA A 203 17.45 -4.93 -1.27
CA ALA A 203 16.45 -6.01 -1.26
C ALA A 203 15.25 -5.68 -2.15
N GLU A 204 14.75 -4.45 -2.10
CA GLU A 204 13.68 -3.97 -2.97
C GLU A 204 14.09 -3.98 -4.45
N SER A 205 15.32 -3.56 -4.76
CA SER A 205 15.86 -3.59 -6.11
C SER A 205 15.96 -5.02 -6.66
N ILE A 206 16.42 -5.99 -5.84
CA ILE A 206 16.42 -7.42 -6.20
C ILE A 206 15.00 -7.88 -6.52
N LYS A 207 14.04 -7.61 -5.63
CA LYS A 207 12.63 -7.95 -5.84
C LYS A 207 12.09 -7.40 -7.15
N ASN A 208 12.32 -6.11 -7.43
CA ASN A 208 11.76 -5.42 -8.59
C ASN A 208 12.38 -5.91 -9.91
N ASN A 209 13.66 -6.26 -9.92
CA ASN A 209 14.37 -6.67 -11.14
C ASN A 209 14.35 -8.18 -11.37
N LEU A 210 14.51 -8.99 -10.33
CA LEU A 210 14.63 -10.44 -10.42
C LEU A 210 13.39 -11.18 -9.92
N GLY A 211 12.61 -10.59 -9.02
CA GLY A 211 11.46 -11.21 -8.38
C GLY A 211 10.41 -11.64 -9.39
N CYS A 212 9.83 -12.82 -9.14
CA CYS A 212 8.77 -13.38 -9.97
C CYS A 212 7.93 -14.40 -9.18
N PHE A 213 6.64 -14.45 -9.49
CA PHE A 213 5.70 -15.45 -8.97
C PHE A 213 5.47 -16.62 -9.94
N TYR A 214 6.04 -16.52 -11.13
CA TYR A 214 6.04 -17.59 -12.13
C TYR A 214 7.42 -17.68 -12.76
N PRO A 215 7.92 -18.89 -13.10
CA PRO A 215 9.24 -19.04 -13.69
C PRO A 215 9.40 -18.18 -14.95
N ARG A 216 10.57 -17.59 -15.11
CA ARG A 216 10.95 -16.89 -16.34
C ARG A 216 11.51 -17.89 -17.36
N ASP A 217 11.35 -17.58 -18.64
CA ASP A 217 11.91 -18.39 -19.73
C ASP A 217 13.44 -18.23 -19.85
N PHE A 218 14.01 -17.21 -19.18
CA PHE A 218 15.44 -16.92 -19.18
C PHE A 218 15.87 -16.44 -17.79
N ASN A 219 17.14 -16.73 -17.43
CA ASN A 219 17.69 -16.37 -16.14
C ASN A 219 18.32 -14.97 -16.17
N LEU A 220 17.74 -14.02 -15.42
CA LEU A 220 18.30 -12.67 -15.22
C LEU A 220 19.33 -12.70 -14.09
N LYS A 221 20.39 -11.90 -14.23
CA LYS A 221 21.42 -11.73 -13.21
C LYS A 221 21.55 -10.28 -12.80
N MET A 222 21.86 -10.04 -11.52
CA MET A 222 22.06 -8.72 -10.95
C MET A 222 23.25 -8.74 -9.99
N ASN A 223 24.17 -7.77 -10.15
CA ASN A 223 25.25 -7.54 -9.19
C ASN A 223 24.75 -6.64 -8.06
N ILE A 224 25.01 -7.06 -6.84
CA ILE A 224 24.64 -6.32 -5.63
C ILE A 224 25.85 -6.08 -4.74
N THR A 225 25.73 -5.09 -3.89
CA THR A 225 26.76 -4.73 -2.91
C THR A 225 26.19 -4.79 -1.51
N GLY A 226 27.01 -5.10 -0.53
CA GLY A 226 26.64 -5.17 0.88
C GLY A 226 27.89 -5.18 1.76
N LYS A 227 27.73 -5.76 2.95
CA LYS A 227 28.82 -5.93 3.92
C LYS A 227 28.79 -7.35 4.46
N HIS A 228 29.97 -7.94 4.70
CA HIS A 228 30.03 -9.19 5.42
C HIS A 228 29.47 -9.05 6.84
N VAL A 229 28.71 -10.06 7.30
CA VAL A 229 28.10 -10.08 8.64
C VAL A 229 29.18 -10.07 9.72
N THR A 230 30.30 -10.78 9.49
CA THR A 230 31.33 -11.07 10.49
C THR A 230 32.24 -9.85 10.79
N ASP A 231 32.66 -9.11 9.77
CA ASP A 231 33.67 -8.07 9.91
C ASP A 231 33.26 -6.71 9.35
N GLY A 232 32.07 -6.63 8.70
CA GLY A 232 31.54 -5.41 8.13
C GLY A 232 32.26 -4.92 6.87
N THR A 233 33.20 -5.71 6.33
CA THR A 233 33.91 -5.36 5.08
C THR A 233 32.97 -5.35 3.88
N PRO A 234 33.27 -4.51 2.85
CA PRO A 234 32.46 -4.50 1.62
C PRO A 234 32.42 -5.87 0.95
N ALA A 235 31.23 -6.29 0.55
CA ALA A 235 30.97 -7.55 -0.14
C ALA A 235 30.26 -7.31 -1.47
N TYR A 236 30.55 -8.16 -2.45
CA TYR A 236 29.96 -8.14 -3.80
C TYR A 236 29.40 -9.51 -4.14
N LEU A 237 28.20 -9.54 -4.69
CA LEU A 237 27.51 -10.79 -5.03
C LEU A 237 26.75 -10.63 -6.35
N THR A 238 26.70 -11.70 -7.14
CA THR A 238 25.79 -11.80 -8.27
C THR A 238 24.65 -12.76 -7.88
N VAL A 239 23.42 -12.26 -7.90
CA VAL A 239 22.19 -13.04 -7.68
C VAL A 239 21.43 -13.23 -8.98
N ASP A 240 20.64 -14.28 -9.09
CA ASP A 240 19.87 -14.56 -10.30
C ASP A 240 18.38 -14.79 -10.04
N SER A 241 17.58 -14.67 -11.11
CA SER A 241 16.10 -14.74 -11.01
C SER A 241 15.58 -16.12 -10.66
N ASN A 242 16.29 -17.22 -10.98
CA ASN A 242 15.87 -18.57 -10.60
C ASN A 242 16.02 -18.78 -9.10
N GLU A 243 17.11 -18.26 -8.54
CA GLU A 243 17.35 -18.27 -7.11
C GLU A 243 16.29 -17.47 -6.35
N ILE A 244 16.02 -16.23 -6.77
CA ILE A 244 15.02 -15.37 -6.15
C ILE A 244 13.61 -15.92 -6.32
N TYR A 245 13.31 -16.59 -7.44
CA TYR A 245 12.06 -17.34 -7.62
C TYR A 245 11.86 -18.38 -6.51
N GLY A 246 12.90 -19.16 -6.18
CA GLY A 246 12.84 -20.13 -5.09
C GLY A 246 12.54 -19.46 -3.72
N VAL A 247 13.16 -18.31 -3.45
CA VAL A 247 12.92 -17.51 -2.23
C VAL A 247 11.46 -17.03 -2.14
N MET A 248 10.85 -16.69 -3.27
CA MET A 248 9.49 -16.13 -3.33
C MET A 248 8.36 -17.17 -3.37
N GLN A 249 8.66 -18.49 -3.45
CA GLN A 249 7.62 -19.53 -3.51
C GLN A 249 6.65 -19.49 -2.32
N PRO A 250 7.08 -19.36 -1.06
CA PRO A 250 6.15 -19.28 0.07
C PRO A 250 5.18 -18.10 -0.05
N ALA A 251 5.64 -16.96 -0.59
CA ALA A 251 4.79 -15.80 -0.85
C ALA A 251 3.76 -16.07 -1.95
N ALA A 252 4.15 -16.77 -3.03
CA ALA A 252 3.26 -17.17 -4.10
C ALA A 252 2.19 -18.17 -3.61
N ASP A 253 2.56 -19.10 -2.75
CA ASP A 253 1.66 -20.08 -2.16
C ASP A 253 0.64 -19.42 -1.22
N GLU A 254 1.07 -18.50 -0.36
CA GLU A 254 0.18 -17.70 0.49
C GLU A 254 -0.82 -16.91 -0.37
N PHE A 255 -0.34 -16.27 -1.43
CA PHE A 255 -1.19 -15.53 -2.38
C PHE A 255 -2.30 -16.41 -2.96
N LEU A 256 -1.94 -17.61 -3.45
CA LEU A 256 -2.90 -18.58 -4.03
C LEU A 256 -3.90 -19.08 -2.98
N GLN A 257 -3.43 -19.43 -1.78
CA GLN A 257 -4.29 -19.92 -0.70
C GLN A 257 -5.33 -18.86 -0.31
N MET A 258 -4.92 -17.60 -0.18
CA MET A 258 -5.83 -16.52 0.14
C MET A 258 -6.82 -16.26 -1.00
N LEU A 259 -6.38 -16.25 -2.25
CA LEU A 259 -7.27 -16.10 -3.40
C LEU A 259 -8.32 -17.23 -3.44
N ALA A 260 -7.89 -18.48 -3.23
CA ALA A 260 -8.82 -19.62 -3.14
C ALA A 260 -9.86 -19.47 -2.02
N LYS A 261 -9.42 -19.00 -0.84
CA LYS A 261 -10.30 -18.73 0.31
C LYS A 261 -11.34 -17.66 -0.02
N VAL A 262 -10.92 -16.57 -0.68
CA VAL A 262 -11.79 -15.46 -1.07
C VAL A 262 -12.81 -15.90 -2.12
N LEU A 263 -12.37 -16.59 -3.17
CA LEU A 263 -13.25 -17.07 -4.23
C LEU A 263 -14.36 -18.00 -3.69
N LYS A 264 -14.08 -18.83 -2.68
CA LYS A 264 -15.08 -19.68 -2.01
C LYS A 264 -16.13 -18.89 -1.25
N LYS A 265 -15.85 -17.67 -0.81
CA LYS A 265 -16.77 -16.82 -0.06
C LYS A 265 -17.66 -15.94 -0.97
N ILE A 266 -17.30 -15.81 -2.23
CA ILE A 266 -18.06 -15.00 -3.19
C ILE A 266 -19.38 -15.73 -3.53
N PRO A 267 -20.54 -15.04 -3.49
CA PRO A 267 -21.81 -15.61 -3.87
C PRO A 267 -21.81 -16.20 -5.28
N ALA A 268 -22.38 -17.39 -5.46
CA ALA A 268 -22.26 -18.19 -6.70
C ALA A 268 -22.74 -17.44 -7.96
N HIS A 269 -23.72 -16.55 -7.84
CA HIS A 269 -24.23 -15.78 -8.98
C HIS A 269 -23.20 -14.79 -9.57
N PHE A 270 -22.18 -14.39 -8.80
CA PHE A 270 -21.10 -13.52 -9.28
C PHE A 270 -19.93 -14.29 -9.92
N LEU A 271 -19.80 -15.59 -9.65
CA LEU A 271 -18.65 -16.37 -10.15
C LEU A 271 -18.58 -16.40 -11.68
N LYS A 272 -19.73 -16.35 -12.37
CA LYS A 272 -19.76 -16.28 -13.85
C LYS A 272 -19.14 -14.96 -14.37
N ALA A 273 -19.40 -13.85 -13.69
CA ALA A 273 -18.81 -12.55 -14.05
C ALA A 273 -17.29 -12.58 -13.83
N ILE A 274 -16.82 -13.12 -12.70
CA ILE A 274 -15.40 -13.26 -12.40
C ILE A 274 -14.70 -14.18 -13.41
N ALA A 275 -15.34 -15.29 -13.78
CA ALA A 275 -14.78 -16.21 -14.80
C ALA A 275 -14.63 -15.54 -16.16
N LYS A 276 -15.54 -14.63 -16.53
CA LYS A 276 -15.52 -13.87 -17.79
C LYS A 276 -14.55 -12.68 -17.74
N ASP A 277 -14.68 -11.83 -16.70
CA ASP A 277 -13.99 -10.54 -16.64
C ASP A 277 -12.64 -10.64 -15.90
N GLY A 278 -12.43 -11.75 -15.17
CA GLY A 278 -11.19 -12.02 -14.45
C GLY A 278 -11.02 -11.21 -13.17
N VAL A 279 -9.77 -11.09 -12.77
CA VAL A 279 -9.31 -10.39 -11.57
C VAL A 279 -8.53 -9.15 -11.97
N VAL A 280 -8.81 -8.01 -11.36
CA VAL A 280 -8.03 -6.79 -11.57
C VAL A 280 -6.94 -6.68 -10.51
N LEU A 281 -5.71 -6.52 -10.96
CA LEU A 281 -4.51 -6.41 -10.12
C LEU A 281 -4.11 -4.94 -9.96
N THR A 282 -3.91 -4.50 -8.72
CA THR A 282 -3.52 -3.13 -8.36
C THR A 282 -2.45 -3.15 -7.27
N GLY A 283 -1.85 -1.98 -7.01
CA GLY A 283 -0.73 -1.83 -6.07
C GLY A 283 0.62 -2.15 -6.71
N GLY A 284 1.70 -1.62 -6.17
CA GLY A 284 3.05 -1.81 -6.72
C GLY A 284 3.50 -3.27 -6.83
N GLY A 285 3.02 -4.13 -5.92
CA GLY A 285 3.33 -5.55 -5.96
C GLY A 285 2.71 -6.30 -7.14
N SER A 286 1.67 -5.76 -7.77
CA SER A 286 1.07 -6.35 -8.96
C SER A 286 1.98 -6.29 -10.20
N LEU A 287 3.03 -5.47 -10.14
CA LEU A 287 4.06 -5.37 -11.19
C LEU A 287 5.06 -6.54 -11.16
N LEU A 288 5.05 -7.37 -10.11
CA LEU A 288 5.90 -8.56 -10.05
C LEU A 288 5.59 -9.52 -11.19
N TYR A 289 6.66 -9.97 -11.85
CA TYR A 289 6.52 -10.84 -13.02
C TYR A 289 5.74 -12.12 -12.72
N GLY A 290 4.78 -12.40 -13.57
CA GLY A 290 4.13 -13.70 -13.65
C GLY A 290 2.95 -13.92 -12.72
N ILE A 291 2.45 -12.89 -12.01
CA ILE A 291 1.24 -13.00 -11.18
C ILE A 291 0.04 -13.43 -12.01
N GLU A 292 -0.14 -12.84 -13.20
CA GLU A 292 -1.24 -13.18 -14.11
C GLU A 292 -1.14 -14.64 -14.57
N LYS A 293 0.08 -15.10 -14.92
CA LYS A 293 0.33 -16.51 -15.30
C LYS A 293 0.04 -17.44 -14.14
N LEU A 294 0.42 -17.05 -12.92
CA LEU A 294 0.18 -17.82 -11.70
C LEU A 294 -1.33 -18.00 -11.44
N ILE A 295 -2.10 -16.92 -11.52
CA ILE A 295 -3.56 -16.94 -11.34
C ILE A 295 -4.22 -17.81 -12.41
N PHE A 296 -3.86 -17.60 -13.68
CA PHE A 296 -4.44 -18.35 -14.79
C PHE A 296 -4.16 -19.85 -14.69
N LYS A 297 -2.92 -20.25 -14.36
CA LYS A 297 -2.53 -21.64 -14.20
C LYS A 297 -3.33 -22.36 -13.11
N ASN A 298 -3.61 -21.69 -11.99
CA ASN A 298 -4.22 -22.35 -10.81
C ASN A 298 -5.75 -22.23 -10.78
N PHE A 299 -6.34 -21.19 -11.37
CA PHE A 299 -7.79 -20.93 -11.28
C PHE A 299 -8.49 -20.82 -12.64
N SER A 300 -7.74 -20.86 -13.75
CA SER A 300 -8.26 -20.58 -15.10
C SER A 300 -8.98 -19.22 -15.19
N LEU A 301 -8.59 -18.28 -14.34
CA LEU A 301 -9.13 -16.93 -14.32
C LEU A 301 -8.19 -15.98 -15.06
N PRO A 302 -8.71 -15.14 -15.98
CA PRO A 302 -7.94 -14.03 -16.51
C PRO A 302 -7.53 -13.08 -15.38
N ALA A 303 -6.36 -12.48 -15.49
CA ALA A 303 -5.93 -11.42 -14.59
C ALA A 303 -5.47 -10.22 -15.42
N VAL A 304 -5.90 -9.03 -15.03
CA VAL A 304 -5.64 -7.79 -15.76
C VAL A 304 -4.93 -6.82 -14.84
N LEU A 305 -3.72 -6.43 -15.23
CA LEU A 305 -2.98 -5.41 -14.52
C LEU A 305 -3.58 -4.03 -14.82
N ASP A 306 -3.91 -3.27 -13.79
CA ASP A 306 -4.33 -1.87 -13.95
C ASP A 306 -3.18 -1.02 -14.49
N LYS A 307 -3.49 -0.14 -15.44
CA LYS A 307 -2.48 0.73 -16.09
C LYS A 307 -1.75 1.64 -15.10
N ASN A 308 -2.45 2.06 -14.03
CA ASN A 308 -1.93 2.91 -12.97
C ASN A 308 -1.88 2.16 -11.64
N ALA A 309 -1.46 0.89 -11.65
CA ALA A 309 -1.57 -0.03 -10.52
C ALA A 309 -1.12 0.57 -9.18
N GLU A 310 -0.01 1.30 -9.15
CA GLU A 310 0.54 1.92 -7.93
C GLU A 310 -0.33 3.06 -7.39
N ARG A 311 -1.10 3.72 -8.27
CA ARG A 311 -1.90 4.89 -7.93
C ARG A 311 -3.40 4.63 -7.91
N SER A 312 -3.86 3.42 -8.28
CA SER A 312 -5.29 3.07 -8.40
C SER A 312 -6.11 3.52 -7.18
N VAL A 313 -5.59 3.28 -5.96
CA VAL A 313 -6.26 3.71 -4.71
C VAL A 313 -6.34 5.23 -4.63
N ALA A 314 -5.24 5.93 -4.86
CA ALA A 314 -5.19 7.39 -4.76
C ALA A 314 -6.06 8.08 -5.83
N ASP A 315 -6.00 7.59 -7.06
CA ASP A 315 -6.78 8.12 -8.18
C ASP A 315 -8.28 7.88 -7.95
N GLY A 316 -8.67 6.67 -7.56
CA GLY A 316 -10.06 6.35 -7.24
C GLY A 316 -10.58 7.09 -6.02
N PHE A 317 -9.77 7.26 -4.99
CA PHE A 317 -10.11 8.06 -3.83
C PHE A 317 -10.36 9.52 -4.19
N CYS A 318 -9.53 10.08 -5.06
CA CYS A 318 -9.76 11.43 -5.59
C CYS A 318 -11.10 11.52 -6.34
N LEU A 319 -11.45 10.51 -7.15
CA LEU A 319 -12.75 10.45 -7.83
C LEU A 319 -13.93 10.44 -6.85
N MET A 320 -13.81 9.71 -5.73
CA MET A 320 -14.83 9.64 -4.70
C MET A 320 -15.11 11.01 -4.05
N LEU A 321 -14.10 11.89 -3.93
CA LEU A 321 -14.26 13.24 -3.39
C LEU A 321 -15.20 14.11 -4.23
N TYR A 322 -15.44 13.80 -5.49
CA TYR A 322 -16.42 14.51 -6.31
C TYR A 322 -17.86 14.17 -5.90
N SER A 323 -18.09 13.04 -5.22
CA SER A 323 -19.43 12.64 -4.77
C SER A 323 -19.84 13.49 -3.55
N LYS A 324 -20.98 14.20 -3.68
CA LYS A 324 -21.58 14.93 -2.56
C LYS A 324 -22.06 14.02 -1.42
N LYS A 325 -22.13 12.69 -1.65
CA LYS A 325 -22.64 11.73 -0.67
C LYS A 325 -21.61 11.39 0.41
N LEU A 326 -20.32 11.59 0.14
CA LEU A 326 -19.23 11.14 1.01
C LEU A 326 -19.29 11.74 2.43
N PHE A 327 -19.69 13.00 2.56
CA PHE A 327 -19.76 13.70 3.84
C PHE A 327 -21.18 13.78 4.42
N LYS A 328 -22.21 13.22 3.77
CA LYS A 328 -23.59 13.23 4.29
C LYS A 328 -23.85 12.25 5.41
N GLN A 329 -22.95 11.27 5.63
CA GLN A 329 -23.07 10.27 6.70
C GLN A 329 -22.39 10.72 8.00
N SER A 330 -21.69 11.86 7.99
CA SER A 330 -20.94 12.41 9.13
C SER A 330 -21.63 13.65 9.75
N GLU A 331 -22.79 14.04 9.25
CA GLU A 331 -23.70 15.04 9.85
C GLU A 331 -24.85 14.30 10.60
#